data_079e532bfa4e368c1afbbba5b12f06ae
#
_entry.id   079e532bfa4e368c1afbbba5b12f06ae
#
_cell.length_a   1.000
_cell.length_b   1.000
_cell.length_c   1.000
_cell.angle_alpha   90.00
_cell.angle_beta   90.00
_cell.angle_gamma   90.00
#
_symmetry.space_group_name_H-M   'P 1'
#
loop_
_entity.id
_entity.type
_entity.pdbx_description
1 polymer ?
#
loop_
_entity_poly.entity_id
_entity_poly.type
_entity_poly.pdbx_seq_one_letter_code
_entity_poly.pdbx_strand_id
1 'polypeptide(L)'
;DAACSGNPGPMEYRGVHVASRQEIFHFGPMKGTNNIGEFLALVHGLALLKQKGFDMPIYSDSANAISWVKQKKCKTKLSRTAETEALFVLIERAEKWLKENKYTTPILKWETREWGEIPADFGRK
;
A
#
# COMPACT_ATOMS: atom_id res chain seq x y z
N ASP A 1 -1.77 -5.10 -1.80
CA ASP A 1 -3.20 -4.82 -1.94
C ASP A 1 -3.81 -4.42 -0.60
N ALA A 2 -5.00 -3.84 -0.65
CA ALA A 2 -5.72 -3.45 0.53
C ALA A 2 -7.19 -3.83 0.42
N ALA A 3 -7.87 -3.89 1.56
CA ALA A 3 -9.31 -4.09 1.63
C ALA A 3 -9.88 -3.20 2.72
N CYS A 4 -11.09 -2.71 2.50
CA CYS A 4 -11.76 -1.86 3.49
C CYS A 4 -13.27 -2.12 3.42
N SER A 5 -13.87 -2.38 4.57
CA SER A 5 -15.32 -2.57 4.67
C SER A 5 -15.97 -1.23 4.95
N GLY A 6 -16.24 -0.47 3.88
CA GLY A 6 -16.71 0.91 3.97
C GLY A 6 -15.56 1.89 3.78
N ASN A 7 -15.89 3.12 3.44
CA ASN A 7 -14.92 4.20 3.22
C ASN A 7 -15.39 5.49 3.90
N PRO A 8 -15.02 5.74 5.18
CA PRO A 8 -14.04 4.98 5.98
C PRO A 8 -14.63 3.74 6.64
N GLY A 9 -13.75 2.84 7.04
CA GLY A 9 -14.10 1.61 7.73
C GLY A 9 -12.85 0.84 8.13
N PRO A 10 -12.99 -0.42 8.60
CA PRO A 10 -11.84 -1.25 8.92
C PRO A 10 -11.00 -1.51 7.66
N MET A 11 -9.78 -1.00 7.65
CA MET A 11 -8.86 -1.09 6.52
C MET A 11 -7.70 -2.02 6.89
N GLU A 12 -7.33 -2.90 5.97
CA GLU A 12 -6.13 -3.72 6.11
C GLU A 12 -5.40 -3.80 4.78
N TYR A 13 -4.10 -4.10 4.83
CA TYR A 13 -3.32 -4.29 3.61
C TYR A 13 -2.33 -5.43 3.78
N ARG A 14 -1.86 -5.96 2.67
CA ARG A 14 -0.85 -7.02 2.67
C ARG A 14 -0.02 -6.99 1.40
N GLY A 15 1.16 -7.61 1.48
CA GLY A 15 2.00 -7.86 0.33
C GLY A 15 2.22 -9.35 0.15
N VAL A 16 2.23 -9.81 -1.08
CA VAL A 16 2.39 -11.22 -1.44
C VAL A 16 3.48 -11.36 -2.49
N HIS A 17 4.35 -12.35 -2.31
CA HIS A 17 5.36 -12.70 -3.31
C HIS A 17 4.66 -13.38 -4.48
N VAL A 18 4.75 -12.79 -5.68
CA VAL A 18 3.96 -13.23 -6.84
C VAL A 18 4.23 -14.69 -7.20
N ALA A 19 5.50 -15.09 -7.27
CA ALA A 19 5.87 -16.44 -7.72
C ALA A 19 5.42 -17.53 -6.74
N SER A 20 5.61 -17.32 -5.43
CA SER A 20 5.30 -18.33 -4.42
C SER A 20 3.91 -18.21 -3.83
N ARG A 21 3.26 -17.06 -4.03
CA ARG A 21 1.98 -16.72 -3.41
C ARG A 21 2.06 -16.61 -1.89
N GLN A 22 3.27 -16.49 -1.34
CA GLN A 22 3.48 -16.36 0.08
C GLN A 22 3.20 -14.93 0.54
N GLU A 23 2.41 -14.78 1.61
CA GLU A 23 2.19 -13.50 2.24
C GLU A 23 3.47 -13.05 2.94
N ILE A 24 3.96 -11.86 2.59
CA ILE A 24 5.22 -11.31 3.11
C ILE A 24 4.95 -10.40 4.30
N PHE A 25 3.87 -9.63 4.23
CA PHE A 25 3.44 -8.79 5.35
C PHE A 25 1.93 -8.58 5.31
N HIS A 26 1.38 -8.26 6.48
CA HIS A 26 -0.03 -7.94 6.65
C HIS A 26 -0.17 -6.92 7.76
N PHE A 27 -1.06 -5.96 7.61
CA PHE A 27 -1.32 -4.93 8.60
C PHE A 27 -2.81 -4.61 8.68
N GLY A 28 -3.29 -4.35 9.90
CA GLY A 28 -4.66 -3.98 10.17
C GLY A 28 -5.44 -5.13 10.82
N PRO A 29 -6.75 -4.93 11.04
CA PRO A 29 -7.53 -3.78 10.57
C PRO A 29 -7.32 -2.51 11.41
N MET A 30 -7.52 -1.36 10.75
CA MET A 30 -7.46 -0.04 11.36
C MET A 30 -8.41 0.86 10.57
N LYS A 31 -9.12 1.77 11.24
CA LYS A 31 -10.04 2.68 10.55
C LYS A 31 -9.30 3.51 9.50
N GLY A 32 -9.75 3.45 8.27
CA GLY A 32 -9.15 4.17 7.16
C GLY A 32 -9.93 4.00 5.88
N THR A 33 -9.26 4.11 4.75
CA THR A 33 -9.87 3.91 3.44
C THR A 33 -9.05 2.95 2.61
N ASN A 34 -9.65 2.42 1.55
CA ASN A 34 -8.95 1.49 0.66
C ASN A 34 -7.73 2.16 0.02
N ASN A 35 -7.89 3.40 -0.46
CA ASN A 35 -6.78 4.10 -1.11
C ASN A 35 -5.59 4.35 -0.17
N ILE A 36 -5.86 4.67 1.09
CA ILE A 36 -4.80 4.82 2.09
C ILE A 36 -4.09 3.49 2.30
N GLY A 37 -4.86 2.40 2.42
CA GLY A 37 -4.29 1.05 2.57
C GLY A 37 -3.39 0.67 1.40
N GLU A 38 -3.82 0.95 0.17
CA GLU A 38 -3.01 0.71 -1.02
C GLU A 38 -1.71 1.52 -0.99
N PHE A 39 -1.78 2.79 -0.60
CA PHE A 39 -0.60 3.65 -0.47
C PHE A 39 0.38 3.09 0.57
N LEU A 40 -0.11 2.76 1.76
CA LEU A 40 0.73 2.22 2.83
C LEU A 40 1.35 0.87 2.46
N ALA A 41 0.60 0.03 1.75
CA ALA A 41 1.12 -1.26 1.27
C ALA A 41 2.32 -1.08 0.34
N LEU A 42 2.24 -0.12 -0.58
CA LEU A 42 3.35 0.17 -1.50
C LEU A 42 4.58 0.66 -0.74
N VAL A 43 4.43 1.60 0.18
CA VAL A 43 5.56 2.11 0.96
C VAL A 43 6.17 1.02 1.83
N HIS A 44 5.35 0.21 2.47
CA HIS A 44 5.81 -0.92 3.28
C HIS A 44 6.65 -1.89 2.44
N GLY A 45 6.16 -2.22 1.24
CA GLY A 45 6.87 -3.08 0.31
C GLY A 45 8.20 -2.49 -0.14
N LEU A 46 8.22 -1.20 -0.49
CA LEU A 46 9.44 -0.50 -0.89
C LEU A 46 10.48 -0.52 0.22
N ALA A 47 10.06 -0.22 1.45
CA ALA A 47 10.96 -0.20 2.59
C ALA A 47 11.55 -1.59 2.86
N LEU A 48 10.71 -2.61 2.77
CA LEU A 48 11.13 -4.00 3.01
C LEU A 48 12.15 -4.46 1.96
N LEU A 49 11.87 -4.20 0.68
CA LEU A 49 12.79 -4.58 -0.40
C LEU A 49 14.13 -3.86 -0.28
N LYS A 50 14.10 -2.58 0.07
CA LYS A 50 15.34 -1.82 0.28
C LYS A 50 16.13 -2.37 1.46
N GLN A 51 15.47 -2.67 2.57
CA GLN A 51 16.12 -3.21 3.77
C GLN A 51 16.80 -4.55 3.48
N LYS A 52 16.16 -5.40 2.69
CA LYS A 52 16.68 -6.72 2.36
C LYS A 52 17.61 -6.75 1.15
N GLY A 53 17.73 -5.62 0.44
CA GLY A 53 18.56 -5.52 -0.75
C GLY A 53 18.04 -6.32 -1.93
N PHE A 54 16.75 -6.58 -2.00
CA PHE A 54 16.13 -7.32 -3.10
C PHE A 54 15.85 -6.38 -4.28
N ASP A 55 16.16 -6.84 -5.48
CA ASP A 55 16.04 -6.07 -6.73
C ASP A 55 14.89 -6.63 -7.57
N MET A 56 13.67 -6.51 -7.05
CA MET A 56 12.47 -6.98 -7.74
C MET A 56 11.41 -5.89 -7.80
N PRO A 57 10.52 -5.91 -8.81
CA PRO A 57 9.47 -4.91 -8.91
C PRO A 57 8.35 -5.13 -7.92
N ILE A 58 7.61 -4.06 -7.62
CA ILE A 58 6.38 -4.09 -6.85
C ILE A 58 5.20 -3.85 -7.80
N TYR A 59 4.17 -4.64 -7.67
CA TYR A 59 2.93 -4.49 -8.45
C TYR A 59 1.79 -4.00 -7.56
N SER A 60 0.99 -3.09 -8.09
CA SER A 60 -0.27 -2.65 -7.48
C SER A 60 -1.34 -2.50 -8.56
N ASP A 61 -2.56 -2.82 -8.23
CA ASP A 61 -3.69 -2.58 -9.14
C ASP A 61 -4.31 -1.19 -8.94
N SER A 62 -3.77 -0.39 -8.01
CA SER A 62 -4.27 0.95 -7.69
C SER A 62 -3.44 2.03 -8.38
N ALA A 63 -4.00 2.64 -9.42
CA ALA A 63 -3.38 3.78 -10.10
C ALA A 63 -3.20 4.97 -9.16
N ASN A 64 -4.19 5.22 -8.27
CA ASN A 64 -4.12 6.31 -7.30
C ASN A 64 -2.95 6.13 -6.33
N ALA A 65 -2.78 4.93 -5.79
CA ALA A 65 -1.70 4.66 -4.84
C ALA A 65 -0.34 4.81 -5.50
N ILE A 66 -0.18 4.31 -6.72
CA ILE A 66 1.06 4.44 -7.49
C ILE A 66 1.39 5.93 -7.69
N SER A 67 0.39 6.72 -8.09
CA SER A 67 0.58 8.16 -8.29
C SER A 67 0.98 8.88 -6.99
N TRP A 68 0.31 8.55 -5.88
CA TRP A 68 0.61 9.15 -4.58
C TRP A 68 2.04 8.83 -4.12
N VAL A 69 2.49 7.60 -4.34
CA VAL A 69 3.87 7.21 -4.00
C VAL A 69 4.87 8.01 -4.82
N LYS A 70 4.63 8.17 -6.12
CA LYS A 70 5.50 8.97 -7.00
C LYS A 70 5.56 10.43 -6.57
N GLN A 71 4.45 10.96 -6.07
CA GLN A 71 4.36 12.34 -5.57
C GLN A 71 4.84 12.47 -4.14
N LYS A 72 5.10 11.36 -3.47
CA LYS A 72 5.53 11.29 -2.06
C LYS A 72 4.50 11.93 -1.12
N LYS A 73 3.22 11.81 -1.48
CA LYS A 73 2.12 12.43 -0.74
C LYS A 73 0.86 11.59 -0.83
N CYS A 74 0.28 11.26 0.33
CA CYS A 74 -1.01 10.59 0.42
C CYS A 74 -2.11 11.64 0.32
N LYS A 75 -2.69 11.81 -0.85
CA LYS A 75 -3.67 12.87 -1.13
C LYS A 75 -5.08 12.45 -0.73
N THR A 76 -5.23 11.88 0.43
CA THR A 76 -6.54 11.46 0.94
C THR A 76 -7.39 12.66 1.37
N LYS A 77 -8.70 12.49 1.27
CA LYS A 77 -9.67 13.47 1.77
C LYS A 77 -10.22 13.07 3.14
N LEU A 78 -9.74 11.98 3.72
CA LEU A 78 -10.17 11.54 5.03
C LEU A 78 -9.81 12.59 6.08
N SER A 79 -10.75 12.91 6.96
CA SER A 79 -10.52 13.88 8.03
C SER A 79 -9.62 13.30 9.12
N ARG A 80 -8.69 14.13 9.61
CA ARG A 80 -7.84 13.78 10.73
C ARG A 80 -8.60 14.05 12.02
N THR A 81 -8.96 13.00 12.75
CA THR A 81 -9.75 13.08 13.98
C THR A 81 -9.08 12.21 15.05
N ALA A 82 -9.62 12.21 16.27
CA ALA A 82 -9.13 11.32 17.33
C ALA A 82 -9.16 9.85 16.89
N GLU A 83 -10.17 9.47 16.11
CA GLU A 83 -10.31 8.09 15.64
C GLU A 83 -9.31 7.72 14.54
N THR A 84 -8.83 8.70 13.78
CA THR A 84 -7.92 8.48 12.65
C THR A 84 -6.50 8.95 12.93
N GLU A 85 -6.22 9.48 14.10
CA GLU A 85 -4.90 10.03 14.43
C GLU A 85 -3.77 9.02 14.24
N ALA A 86 -3.95 7.79 14.73
CA ALA A 86 -2.93 6.75 14.58
C ALA A 86 -2.65 6.44 13.11
N LEU A 87 -3.69 6.46 12.28
CA LEU A 87 -3.54 6.26 10.84
C LEU A 87 -2.74 7.39 10.20
N PHE A 88 -3.04 8.65 10.56
CA PHE A 88 -2.32 9.79 10.01
C PHE A 88 -0.85 9.81 10.45
N VAL A 89 -0.54 9.31 11.64
CA VAL A 89 0.85 9.12 12.07
C VAL A 89 1.57 8.15 11.13
N LEU A 90 0.90 7.05 10.77
CA LEU A 90 1.47 6.09 9.81
C LEU A 90 1.65 6.71 8.42
N ILE A 91 0.68 7.51 7.97
CA ILE A 91 0.77 8.21 6.69
C ILE A 91 1.98 9.16 6.70
N GLU A 92 2.15 9.94 7.75
CA GLU A 92 3.27 10.87 7.88
C GLU A 92 4.61 10.13 7.87
N ARG A 93 4.70 8.99 8.54
CA ARG A 93 5.91 8.17 8.54
C ARG A 93 6.20 7.62 7.14
N ALA A 94 5.19 7.20 6.42
CA ALA A 94 5.33 6.71 5.05
C ALA A 94 5.81 7.82 4.11
N GLU A 95 5.20 9.00 4.20
CA GLU A 95 5.62 10.16 3.40
C GLU A 95 7.05 10.57 3.69
N LYS A 96 7.42 10.57 4.98
CA LYS A 96 8.79 10.88 5.41
C LYS A 96 9.78 9.88 4.84
N TRP A 97 9.45 8.59 4.89
CA TRP A 97 10.30 7.55 4.33
C TRP A 97 10.55 7.79 2.83
N LEU A 98 9.50 8.13 2.08
CA LEU A 98 9.60 8.41 0.65
C LEU A 98 10.52 9.62 0.36
N LYS A 99 10.48 10.63 1.22
CA LYS A 99 11.30 11.84 1.05
C LYS A 99 12.75 11.61 1.45
N GLU A 100 13.01 10.77 2.45
CA GLU A 100 14.35 10.56 3.01
C GLU A 100 15.10 9.40 2.40
N ASN A 101 14.41 8.51 1.68
CA ASN A 101 15.03 7.32 1.11
C ASN A 101 14.95 7.33 -0.41
N LYS A 102 16.07 6.96 -1.04
CA LYS A 102 16.10 6.73 -2.49
C LYS A 102 15.92 5.25 -2.74
N TYR A 103 15.19 4.91 -3.77
CA TYR A 103 14.97 3.53 -4.16
C TYR A 103 14.93 3.43 -5.68
N THR A 104 15.35 2.27 -6.21
CA THR A 104 15.35 1.98 -7.64
C THR A 104 14.27 0.97 -8.02
N THR A 105 13.52 0.47 -7.03
CA THR A 105 12.47 -0.52 -7.23
C THR A 105 11.43 -0.02 -8.23
N PRO A 106 11.19 -0.72 -9.35
CA PRO A 106 10.11 -0.35 -10.26
C PRO A 106 8.76 -0.60 -9.61
N ILE A 107 7.85 0.37 -9.76
CA ILE A 107 6.46 0.23 -9.32
C ILE A 107 5.61 0.09 -10.56
N LEU A 108 4.99 -1.06 -10.74
CA LEU A 108 4.27 -1.43 -11.95
C LEU A 108 2.80 -1.62 -11.67
N LYS A 109 1.98 -1.25 -12.67
CA LYS A 109 0.54 -1.46 -12.60
C LYS A 109 0.21 -2.91 -12.89
N TRP A 110 -0.53 -3.55 -12.01
CA TRP A 110 -1.03 -4.91 -12.25
C TRP A 110 -2.23 -4.85 -13.18
N GLU A 111 -2.18 -5.58 -14.28
CA GLU A 111 -3.21 -5.57 -15.30
C GLU A 111 -4.27 -6.62 -15.01
N THR A 112 -5.20 -6.30 -14.10
CA THR A 112 -6.25 -7.21 -13.64
C THR A 112 -7.07 -7.78 -14.80
N ARG A 113 -7.34 -6.97 -15.82
CA ARG A 113 -8.16 -7.40 -16.96
C ARG A 113 -7.50 -8.51 -17.77
N GLU A 114 -6.18 -8.56 -17.79
CA GLU A 114 -5.41 -9.54 -18.56
C GLU A 114 -4.87 -10.68 -17.71
N TRP A 115 -4.52 -10.38 -16.45
CA TRP A 115 -3.82 -11.33 -15.56
C TRP A 115 -4.68 -11.88 -14.44
N GLY A 116 -5.93 -11.42 -14.32
CA GLY A 116 -6.80 -11.78 -13.20
C GLY A 116 -6.47 -10.98 -11.95
N GLU A 117 -7.07 -11.33 -10.83
CA GLU A 117 -6.87 -10.60 -9.59
C GLU A 117 -5.41 -10.66 -9.12
N ILE A 118 -4.94 -9.56 -8.54
CA ILE A 118 -3.60 -9.49 -7.98
C ILE A 118 -3.45 -10.55 -6.87
N PRO A 119 -2.28 -11.22 -6.74
CA PRO A 119 -2.12 -12.27 -5.72
C PRO A 119 -2.42 -11.83 -4.29
N ALA A 120 -2.23 -10.56 -3.97
CA ALA A 120 -2.51 -10.02 -2.64
C ALA A 120 -3.99 -9.69 -2.41
N ASP A 121 -4.88 -9.95 -3.38
CA ASP A 121 -6.31 -9.66 -3.26
C ASP A 121 -6.93 -10.39 -2.08
N PHE A 122 -7.77 -9.65 -1.32
CA PHE A 122 -8.45 -10.19 -0.14
C PHE A 122 -9.73 -10.96 -0.48
N GLY A 123 -10.19 -10.84 -1.73
CA GLY A 123 -11.39 -11.54 -2.17
C GLY A 123 -12.69 -10.94 -1.69
N ARG A 124 -12.66 -9.70 -1.18
CA ARG A 124 -13.85 -9.07 -0.58
C ARG A 124 -13.97 -7.57 -0.84
N LYS A 125 -13.41 -7.11 -1.95
CA LYS A 125 -13.62 -5.71 -2.37
C LYS A 125 -14.69 -5.62 -3.43
#